data_2e53de4effdc337124f504e2055daf56
#
_entry.id   2e53de4effdc337124f504e2055daf56
#
_cell.length_a   1.000
_cell.length_b   1.000
_cell.length_c   1.000
_cell.angle_alpha   90.00
_cell.angle_beta   90.00
_cell.angle_gamma   90.00
#
_symmetry.space_group_name_H-M   'P 1'
#
loop_
_entity.id
_entity.type
_entity.pdbx_description
1 polymer ?
#
loop_
_entity_poly.entity_id
_entity_poly.type
_entity_poly.pdbx_seq_one_letter_code
_entity_poly.pdbx_strand_id
1 'polypeptide(L)'
;MTREPHSHDPSPPKRPLPRSFKELTPANHFNPRTFFYEMVWKAWLTPRNGQHQRPAFPKLKPGDVAITWIGHASFLIQFTDLNVLVDPNFANWLFLLKRLKRSGLKLRDLPPIDLVLLTHAHFDHFHKPTLRKLPAPKIGVMPWGVGDLARGLGFARIIELQKWESFSHADWKVTLTPCKHWGARTLRDAHRGYGGFVLEHQGRKIYHAGDSAYFEGFKEIGRQLAPEIALLPIGAY
;
A
#
# COMPACT_ATOMS: atom_id res chain seq x y z
N MET A 1 32.39 24.29 7.08
CA MET A 1 32.53 22.87 6.72
C MET A 1 31.33 22.48 5.85
N THR A 2 31.50 22.57 4.57
CA THR A 2 30.51 22.23 3.54
C THR A 2 30.47 20.74 3.38
N ARG A 3 29.32 20.10 3.68
CA ARG A 3 29.10 18.68 3.38
C ARG A 3 28.90 18.52 1.87
N GLU A 4 29.79 17.74 1.25
CA GLU A 4 29.63 17.31 -0.12
C GLU A 4 28.33 16.51 -0.28
N PRO A 5 27.57 16.66 -1.39
CA PRO A 5 26.43 15.83 -1.67
C PRO A 5 26.90 14.42 -2.03
N HIS A 6 26.49 13.43 -1.25
CA HIS A 6 26.67 12.04 -1.62
C HIS A 6 26.00 11.78 -2.97
N SER A 7 26.79 11.42 -3.96
CA SER A 7 26.35 10.96 -5.27
C SER A 7 25.58 9.65 -5.08
N HIS A 8 24.24 9.73 -5.00
CA HIS A 8 23.40 8.56 -5.04
C HIS A 8 23.45 7.99 -6.46
N ASP A 9 24.02 6.80 -6.60
CA ASP A 9 23.84 5.99 -7.81
C ASP A 9 22.33 5.62 -7.92
N PRO A 10 21.61 6.14 -8.93
CA PRO A 10 20.18 5.96 -9.03
C PRO A 10 19.76 4.57 -9.54
N SER A 11 20.71 3.69 -9.78
CA SER A 11 20.42 2.36 -10.32
C SER A 11 20.18 1.37 -9.17
N PRO A 12 18.96 0.80 -9.05
CA PRO A 12 18.76 -0.29 -8.11
C PRO A 12 19.65 -1.48 -8.50
N PRO A 13 20.09 -2.30 -7.54
CA PRO A 13 20.86 -3.49 -7.85
C PRO A 13 20.08 -4.36 -8.83
N LYS A 14 20.70 -4.69 -9.97
CA LYS A 14 20.13 -5.56 -11.00
C LYS A 14 19.92 -6.94 -10.39
N ARG A 15 18.71 -7.19 -9.87
CA ARG A 15 18.33 -8.54 -9.47
C ARG A 15 18.08 -9.36 -10.74
N PRO A 16 18.54 -10.62 -10.80
CA PRO A 16 18.20 -11.51 -11.90
C PRO A 16 16.68 -11.64 -11.98
N LEU A 17 16.16 -11.59 -13.19
CA LEU A 17 14.72 -11.79 -13.42
C LEU A 17 14.33 -13.20 -12.99
N PRO A 18 13.24 -13.36 -12.23
CA PRO A 18 12.75 -14.68 -11.84
C PRO A 18 12.34 -15.47 -13.09
N ARG A 19 12.74 -16.72 -13.16
CA ARG A 19 12.45 -17.62 -14.29
C ARG A 19 11.07 -18.24 -14.20
N SER A 20 10.47 -18.25 -13.02
CA SER A 20 9.14 -18.82 -12.79
C SER A 20 8.42 -18.11 -11.64
N PHE A 21 7.10 -18.30 -11.59
CA PHE A 21 6.29 -17.80 -10.49
C PHE A 21 6.66 -18.39 -9.12
N LYS A 22 7.25 -19.60 -9.12
CA LYS A 22 7.73 -20.25 -7.89
C LYS A 22 8.91 -19.51 -7.25
N GLU A 23 9.72 -18.81 -8.04
CA GLU A 23 10.84 -18.02 -7.51
C GLU A 23 10.40 -16.69 -6.88
N LEU A 24 9.18 -16.24 -7.18
CA LEU A 24 8.59 -15.03 -6.64
C LEU A 24 7.83 -15.28 -5.32
N THR A 25 7.36 -16.50 -5.11
CA THR A 25 6.62 -16.88 -3.91
C THR A 25 7.57 -17.52 -2.90
N PRO A 26 7.49 -17.16 -1.60
CA PRO A 26 8.21 -17.92 -0.58
C PRO A 26 7.79 -19.39 -0.68
N ALA A 27 8.78 -20.26 -0.72
CA ALA A 27 8.56 -21.68 -0.89
C ALA A 27 7.66 -22.21 0.23
N ASN A 28 6.36 -22.40 -0.08
CA ASN A 28 5.57 -23.47 0.52
C ASN A 28 4.18 -23.50 -0.11
N HIS A 29 3.91 -24.57 -0.85
CA HIS A 29 2.57 -25.09 -1.15
C HIS A 29 1.63 -24.28 -2.05
N PHE A 30 2.12 -23.45 -2.98
CA PHE A 30 1.24 -22.97 -4.04
C PHE A 30 0.81 -24.15 -4.92
N ASN A 31 -0.43 -24.61 -4.69
CA ASN A 31 -1.08 -25.60 -5.57
C ASN A 31 -1.98 -24.85 -6.56
N PRO A 32 -1.63 -24.78 -7.86
CA PRO A 32 -2.41 -24.03 -8.85
C PRO A 32 -3.85 -24.54 -8.98
N ARG A 33 -4.09 -25.85 -8.79
CA ARG A 33 -5.43 -26.44 -8.87
C ARG A 33 -6.30 -26.00 -7.70
N THR A 34 -5.77 -26.05 -6.48
CA THR A 34 -6.45 -25.57 -5.28
C THR A 34 -6.72 -24.08 -5.35
N PHE A 35 -5.73 -23.28 -5.78
CA PHE A 35 -5.89 -21.86 -6.00
C PHE A 35 -7.02 -21.56 -6.99
N PHE A 36 -7.01 -22.20 -8.17
CA PHE A 36 -8.05 -21.99 -9.18
C PHE A 36 -9.43 -22.39 -8.67
N TYR A 37 -9.53 -23.52 -7.99
CA TYR A 37 -10.80 -24.00 -7.43
C TYR A 37 -11.34 -23.05 -6.35
N GLU A 38 -10.54 -22.71 -5.33
CA GLU A 38 -10.99 -21.90 -4.19
C GLU A 38 -11.13 -20.40 -4.55
N MET A 39 -10.16 -19.84 -5.24
CA MET A 39 -10.09 -18.39 -5.50
C MET A 39 -10.86 -17.96 -6.75
N VAL A 40 -11.08 -18.87 -7.70
CA VAL A 40 -11.81 -18.56 -8.93
C VAL A 40 -13.17 -19.25 -8.91
N TRP A 41 -13.20 -20.56 -9.09
CA TRP A 41 -14.45 -21.31 -9.33
C TRP A 41 -15.44 -21.17 -8.17
N LYS A 42 -15.03 -21.53 -6.96
CA LYS A 42 -15.86 -21.43 -5.76
C LYS A 42 -16.28 -19.98 -5.46
N ALA A 43 -15.32 -19.03 -5.65
CA ALA A 43 -15.62 -17.61 -5.45
C ALA A 43 -16.67 -17.08 -6.44
N TRP A 44 -16.66 -17.55 -7.71
CA TRP A 44 -17.66 -17.14 -8.69
C TRP A 44 -19.08 -17.54 -8.29
N LEU A 45 -19.23 -18.73 -7.73
CA LEU A 45 -20.51 -19.27 -7.27
C LEU A 45 -20.96 -18.68 -5.94
N THR A 46 -20.03 -18.17 -5.14
CA THR A 46 -20.35 -17.59 -3.83
C THR A 46 -20.95 -16.20 -3.97
N PRO A 47 -22.14 -15.93 -3.43
CA PRO A 47 -22.72 -14.59 -3.39
C PRO A 47 -21.80 -13.60 -2.67
N ARG A 48 -21.70 -12.37 -3.21
CA ARG A 48 -20.94 -11.30 -2.55
C ARG A 48 -21.68 -10.86 -1.30
N ASN A 49 -21.01 -10.88 -0.16
CA ASN A 49 -21.55 -10.45 1.12
C ASN A 49 -21.00 -9.08 1.57
N GLY A 50 -21.42 -8.65 2.78
CA GLY A 50 -21.06 -7.36 3.35
C GLY A 50 -21.87 -6.21 2.79
N GLN A 51 -21.84 -5.10 3.49
CA GLN A 51 -22.54 -3.87 3.12
C GLN A 51 -21.55 -2.71 3.13
N HIS A 52 -21.77 -1.74 2.23
CA HIS A 52 -21.10 -0.46 2.35
C HIS A 52 -21.65 0.27 3.57
N GLN A 53 -20.78 0.73 4.44
CA GLN A 53 -21.18 1.61 5.51
C GLN A 53 -21.43 3.01 4.96
N ARG A 54 -22.40 3.73 5.52
CA ARG A 54 -22.46 5.17 5.28
C ARG A 54 -21.31 5.82 6.05
N PRO A 55 -20.49 6.67 5.41
CA PRO A 55 -19.39 7.30 6.11
C PRO A 55 -19.93 8.22 7.21
N ALA A 56 -19.52 7.94 8.43
CA ALA A 56 -19.69 8.85 9.57
C ALA A 56 -18.28 9.28 9.97
N PHE A 57 -17.69 10.20 9.17
CA PHE A 57 -16.37 10.71 9.49
C PHE A 57 -16.42 11.54 10.78
N PRO A 58 -15.63 11.19 11.81
CA PRO A 58 -15.67 11.89 13.07
C PRO A 58 -15.12 13.30 12.91
N LYS A 59 -15.61 14.23 13.73
CA LYS A 59 -14.96 15.53 13.91
C LYS A 59 -13.76 15.33 14.80
N LEU A 60 -12.57 15.40 14.21
CA LEU A 60 -11.30 15.19 14.89
C LEU A 60 -10.83 16.49 15.54
N LYS A 61 -10.14 16.37 16.69
CA LYS A 61 -9.39 17.43 17.33
C LYS A 61 -7.90 17.27 16.99
N PRO A 62 -7.07 18.31 17.12
CA PRO A 62 -5.63 18.19 16.95
C PRO A 62 -5.05 17.02 17.79
N GLY A 63 -4.29 16.15 17.16
CA GLY A 63 -3.76 14.93 17.78
C GLY A 63 -4.69 13.69 17.75
N ASP A 64 -5.97 13.86 17.35
CA ASP A 64 -6.82 12.71 17.08
C ASP A 64 -6.49 12.08 15.72
N VAL A 65 -6.71 10.77 15.60
CA VAL A 65 -6.63 10.05 14.34
C VAL A 65 -7.80 9.10 14.20
N ALA A 66 -8.42 9.11 13.02
CA ALA A 66 -9.43 8.11 12.66
C ALA A 66 -8.88 7.18 11.59
N ILE A 67 -9.05 5.87 11.79
CA ILE A 67 -8.62 4.86 10.83
C ILE A 67 -9.83 4.04 10.40
N THR A 68 -10.12 4.08 9.10
CA THR A 68 -11.22 3.32 8.51
C THR A 68 -10.67 2.23 7.60
N TRP A 69 -10.93 0.98 7.94
CA TRP A 69 -10.62 -0.15 7.06
C TRP A 69 -11.63 -0.23 5.93
N ILE A 70 -11.16 -0.07 4.71
CA ILE A 70 -11.99 -0.14 3.49
C ILE A 70 -12.15 -1.59 3.02
N GLY A 71 -11.16 -2.41 3.28
CA GLY A 71 -11.13 -3.83 2.91
C GLY A 71 -9.84 -4.21 2.20
N HIS A 72 -9.44 -5.48 2.30
CA HIS A 72 -8.11 -5.95 1.93
C HIS A 72 -7.04 -5.13 2.67
N ALA A 73 -6.02 -4.64 2.02
CA ALA A 73 -4.99 -3.77 2.61
C ALA A 73 -5.32 -2.26 2.49
N SER A 74 -6.55 -1.91 2.10
CA SER A 74 -6.94 -0.51 1.88
C SER A 74 -7.44 0.15 3.16
N PHE A 75 -6.83 1.29 3.52
CA PHE A 75 -7.20 2.09 4.70
C PHE A 75 -7.33 3.57 4.34
N LEU A 76 -8.30 4.23 4.95
CA LEU A 76 -8.36 5.68 5.05
C LEU A 76 -7.90 6.08 6.45
N ILE A 77 -6.87 6.91 6.53
CA ILE A 77 -6.33 7.48 7.76
C ILE A 77 -6.62 8.97 7.71
N GLN A 78 -7.28 9.50 8.72
CA GLN A 78 -7.73 10.89 8.77
C GLN A 78 -7.19 11.58 10.02
N PHE A 79 -6.66 12.76 9.82
CA PHE A 79 -6.35 13.75 10.84
C PHE A 79 -7.26 14.96 10.63
N THR A 80 -7.09 16.00 11.43
CA THR A 80 -7.90 17.23 11.30
C THR A 80 -7.76 17.92 9.95
N ASP A 81 -6.59 17.81 9.33
CA ASP A 81 -6.14 18.56 8.15
C ASP A 81 -5.46 17.70 7.08
N LEU A 82 -5.42 16.37 7.28
CA LEU A 82 -4.77 15.44 6.35
C LEU A 82 -5.59 14.17 6.20
N ASN A 83 -5.98 13.84 4.96
CA ASN A 83 -6.61 12.57 4.61
C ASN A 83 -5.65 11.72 3.77
N VAL A 84 -5.27 10.57 4.31
CA VAL A 84 -4.32 9.65 3.69
C VAL A 84 -5.03 8.36 3.27
N LEU A 85 -4.83 7.96 2.05
CA LEU A 85 -5.38 6.71 1.53
C LEU A 85 -4.24 5.72 1.24
N VAL A 86 -4.29 4.56 1.86
CA VAL A 86 -3.27 3.51 1.69
C VAL A 86 -3.81 2.40 0.82
N ASP A 87 -3.04 1.99 -0.20
CA ASP A 87 -3.33 0.89 -1.13
C ASP A 87 -4.79 0.84 -1.62
N PRO A 88 -5.32 1.92 -2.22
CA PRO A 88 -6.74 2.03 -2.51
C PRO A 88 -7.18 1.06 -3.60
N ASN A 89 -7.97 0.06 -3.22
CA ASN A 89 -8.59 -0.88 -4.13
C ASN A 89 -10.09 -1.02 -3.85
N PHE A 90 -10.91 -0.44 -4.73
CA PHE A 90 -12.37 -0.51 -4.70
C PHE A 90 -12.95 -1.49 -5.74
N ALA A 91 -12.07 -2.30 -6.37
CA ALA A 91 -12.50 -3.25 -7.38
C ALA A 91 -13.42 -4.32 -6.80
N ASN A 92 -14.45 -4.66 -7.54
CA ASN A 92 -15.28 -5.84 -7.30
C ASN A 92 -14.68 -7.11 -7.95
N TRP A 93 -13.82 -6.91 -8.93
CA TRP A 93 -13.12 -7.94 -9.68
C TRP A 93 -11.70 -7.51 -9.96
N LEU A 94 -10.77 -8.42 -9.79
CA LEU A 94 -9.39 -8.29 -10.17
C LEU A 94 -9.09 -9.39 -11.19
N PHE A 95 -9.21 -9.08 -12.48
CA PHE A 95 -9.23 -10.08 -13.55
C PHE A 95 -10.33 -11.13 -13.28
N LEU A 96 -9.95 -12.39 -13.04
CA LEU A 96 -10.84 -13.48 -12.72
C LEU A 96 -11.15 -13.62 -11.21
N LEU A 97 -10.46 -12.86 -10.36
CA LEU A 97 -10.63 -12.92 -8.92
C LEU A 97 -11.79 -12.03 -8.48
N LYS A 98 -12.82 -12.65 -7.92
CA LYS A 98 -14.00 -11.96 -7.40
C LYS A 98 -13.77 -11.52 -5.96
N ARG A 99 -13.99 -10.24 -5.68
CA ARG A 99 -14.08 -9.79 -4.29
C ARG A 99 -15.34 -10.35 -3.65
N LEU A 100 -15.21 -11.19 -2.64
CA LEU A 100 -16.34 -11.81 -1.94
C LEU A 100 -16.98 -10.87 -0.92
N LYS A 101 -16.19 -10.03 -0.26
CA LYS A 101 -16.66 -9.04 0.71
C LYS A 101 -16.60 -7.63 0.10
N ARG A 102 -17.74 -6.94 0.10
CA ARG A 102 -17.81 -5.56 -0.42
C ARG A 102 -16.86 -4.66 0.36
N SER A 103 -16.34 -3.62 -0.30
CA SER A 103 -15.56 -2.58 0.40
C SER A 103 -16.42 -1.91 1.46
N GLY A 104 -15.81 -1.53 2.58
CA GLY A 104 -16.52 -0.86 3.68
C GLY A 104 -17.09 0.49 3.27
N LEU A 105 -16.37 1.23 2.41
CA LEU A 105 -16.80 2.50 1.83
C LEU A 105 -16.99 2.38 0.32
N LYS A 106 -17.78 3.26 -0.28
CA LYS A 106 -17.80 3.49 -1.73
C LYS A 106 -16.78 4.56 -2.08
N LEU A 107 -16.18 4.46 -3.25
CA LEU A 107 -15.19 5.43 -3.73
C LEU A 107 -15.73 6.88 -3.73
N ARG A 108 -16.99 7.06 -4.09
CA ARG A 108 -17.66 8.37 -4.13
C ARG A 108 -17.92 8.99 -2.75
N ASP A 109 -17.82 8.19 -1.70
CA ASP A 109 -18.08 8.61 -0.32
C ASP A 109 -16.78 9.02 0.40
N LEU A 110 -15.62 8.95 -0.28
CA LEU A 110 -14.35 9.39 0.27
C LEU A 110 -14.32 10.91 0.44
N PRO A 111 -13.67 11.40 1.51
CA PRO A 111 -13.34 12.82 1.61
C PRO A 111 -12.30 13.21 0.54
N PRO A 112 -11.99 14.49 0.36
CA PRO A 112 -10.82 14.91 -0.39
C PRO A 112 -9.56 14.19 0.12
N ILE A 113 -8.73 13.67 -0.79
CA ILE A 113 -7.54 12.90 -0.45
C ILE A 113 -6.30 13.74 -0.76
N ASP A 114 -5.47 13.97 0.25
CA ASP A 114 -4.24 14.76 0.14
C ASP A 114 -3.04 13.87 -0.23
N LEU A 115 -2.98 12.68 0.37
CA LEU A 115 -1.85 11.76 0.26
C LEU A 115 -2.34 10.34 -0.07
N VAL A 116 -1.68 9.70 -1.03
CA VAL A 116 -1.86 8.28 -1.34
C VAL A 116 -0.54 7.55 -1.13
N LEU A 117 -0.55 6.54 -0.27
CA LEU A 117 0.56 5.64 -0.04
C LEU A 117 0.31 4.32 -0.78
N LEU A 118 1.30 3.88 -1.56
CA LEU A 118 1.23 2.64 -2.35
C LEU A 118 2.39 1.75 -1.96
N THR A 119 2.11 0.64 -1.28
CA THR A 119 3.14 -0.22 -0.67
C THR A 119 3.95 -1.01 -1.68
N HIS A 120 3.33 -1.40 -2.79
CA HIS A 120 4.00 -2.13 -3.89
C HIS A 120 3.11 -2.19 -5.14
N ALA A 121 3.62 -2.81 -6.21
CA ALA A 121 3.00 -2.74 -7.53
C ALA A 121 1.93 -3.81 -7.82
N HIS A 122 1.61 -4.73 -6.91
CA HIS A 122 0.60 -5.76 -7.13
C HIS A 122 -0.76 -5.16 -7.49
N PHE A 123 -1.56 -5.89 -8.27
CA PHE A 123 -2.81 -5.38 -8.85
C PHE A 123 -3.87 -5.06 -7.80
N ASP A 124 -3.85 -5.73 -6.67
CA ASP A 124 -4.78 -5.56 -5.54
C ASP A 124 -4.40 -4.41 -4.60
N HIS A 125 -3.17 -3.89 -4.69
CA HIS A 125 -2.69 -2.69 -4.00
C HIS A 125 -2.63 -1.49 -4.94
N PHE A 126 -1.94 -1.62 -6.06
CA PHE A 126 -1.83 -0.60 -7.08
C PHE A 126 -2.94 -0.75 -8.13
N HIS A 127 -4.18 -0.42 -7.76
CA HIS A 127 -5.33 -0.56 -8.66
C HIS A 127 -5.54 0.69 -9.50
N LYS A 128 -4.97 0.73 -10.72
CA LYS A 128 -5.04 1.89 -11.63
C LYS A 128 -6.45 2.44 -11.85
N PRO A 129 -7.51 1.62 -12.07
CA PRO A 129 -8.87 2.14 -12.24
C PRO A 129 -9.41 2.87 -11.02
N THR A 130 -9.05 2.46 -9.80
CA THR A 130 -9.38 3.21 -8.58
C THR A 130 -8.63 4.53 -8.54
N LEU A 131 -7.30 4.50 -8.74
CA LEU A 131 -6.44 5.68 -8.67
C LEU A 131 -6.86 6.77 -9.66
N ARG A 132 -7.30 6.42 -10.88
CA ARG A 132 -7.82 7.38 -11.87
C ARG A 132 -9.10 8.08 -11.43
N LYS A 133 -9.91 7.43 -10.59
CA LYS A 133 -11.20 7.96 -10.13
C LYS A 133 -11.08 8.77 -8.84
N LEU A 134 -9.92 8.76 -8.20
CA LEU A 134 -9.67 9.62 -7.05
C LEU A 134 -9.59 11.08 -7.51
N PRO A 135 -10.19 12.02 -6.76
CA PRO A 135 -10.04 13.44 -7.05
C PRO A 135 -8.57 13.85 -7.13
N ALA A 136 -8.25 14.75 -8.09
CA ALA A 136 -6.95 15.41 -8.20
C ALA A 136 -7.04 16.82 -7.58
N PRO A 137 -5.92 17.46 -7.20
CA PRO A 137 -4.56 16.91 -7.12
C PRO A 137 -4.32 16.13 -5.83
N LYS A 138 -3.37 15.21 -5.84
CA LYS A 138 -2.93 14.44 -4.68
C LYS A 138 -1.44 14.11 -4.78
N ILE A 139 -0.77 13.98 -3.64
CA ILE A 139 0.61 13.50 -3.58
C ILE A 139 0.57 11.97 -3.53
N GLY A 140 1.40 11.30 -4.32
CA GLY A 140 1.62 9.85 -4.26
C GLY A 140 3.00 9.55 -3.72
N VAL A 141 3.10 8.72 -2.69
CA VAL A 141 4.37 8.19 -2.18
C VAL A 141 4.38 6.68 -2.35
N MET A 142 5.44 6.17 -2.92
CA MET A 142 5.57 4.76 -3.29
C MET A 142 7.02 4.31 -3.31
N PRO A 143 7.29 3.00 -3.30
CA PRO A 143 8.65 2.49 -3.42
C PRO A 143 9.28 2.79 -4.77
N TRP A 144 10.59 2.86 -4.80
CA TRP A 144 11.38 3.01 -6.01
C TRP A 144 10.97 2.03 -7.13
N GLY A 145 10.92 2.53 -8.37
CA GLY A 145 10.53 1.75 -9.54
C GLY A 145 9.04 1.49 -9.69
N VAL A 146 8.18 2.16 -8.89
CA VAL A 146 6.71 2.05 -8.99
C VAL A 146 6.08 3.31 -9.61
N GLY A 147 6.79 4.44 -9.58
CA GLY A 147 6.28 5.74 -10.00
C GLY A 147 5.89 5.84 -11.48
N ASP A 148 6.54 5.07 -12.36
CA ASP A 148 6.16 5.00 -13.78
C ASP A 148 4.72 4.50 -13.98
N LEU A 149 4.24 3.60 -13.11
CA LEU A 149 2.87 3.10 -13.13
C LEU A 149 1.83 4.16 -12.74
N ALA A 150 2.26 5.17 -11.97
CA ALA A 150 1.41 6.24 -11.46
C ALA A 150 1.23 7.41 -12.44
N ARG A 151 2.02 7.47 -13.51
CA ARG A 151 1.91 8.53 -14.52
C ARG A 151 0.53 8.54 -15.16
N GLY A 152 -0.04 9.74 -15.31
CA GLY A 152 -1.38 9.92 -15.89
C GLY A 152 -2.55 9.46 -15.03
N LEU A 153 -2.33 9.18 -13.71
CA LEU A 153 -3.37 8.79 -12.77
C LEU A 153 -3.86 9.97 -11.89
N GLY A 154 -3.56 11.21 -12.25
CA GLY A 154 -4.03 12.41 -11.55
C GLY A 154 -3.25 12.72 -10.25
N PHE A 155 -1.99 12.29 -10.15
CA PHE A 155 -1.10 12.74 -9.10
C PHE A 155 -0.48 14.10 -9.48
N ALA A 156 -0.54 15.07 -8.56
CA ALA A 156 0.18 16.33 -8.69
C ALA A 156 1.68 16.14 -8.52
N ARG A 157 2.05 15.21 -7.64
CA ARG A 157 3.44 14.86 -7.35
C ARG A 157 3.56 13.37 -7.06
N ILE A 158 4.60 12.74 -7.61
CA ILE A 158 4.96 11.34 -7.39
C ILE A 158 6.32 11.33 -6.71
N ILE A 159 6.39 10.70 -5.54
CA ILE A 159 7.61 10.55 -4.74
C ILE A 159 7.92 9.06 -4.65
N GLU A 160 9.13 8.69 -5.05
CA GLU A 160 9.63 7.34 -4.92
C GLU A 160 10.66 7.28 -3.80
N LEU A 161 10.52 6.30 -2.90
CA LEU A 161 11.41 6.12 -1.75
C LEU A 161 12.11 4.77 -1.81
N GLN A 162 13.34 4.74 -1.32
CA GLN A 162 14.05 3.51 -0.97
C GLN A 162 13.76 3.13 0.48
N LYS A 163 14.10 1.89 0.87
CA LYS A 163 13.94 1.42 2.26
C LYS A 163 14.68 2.34 3.22
N TRP A 164 13.99 2.74 4.31
CA TRP A 164 14.43 3.69 5.33
C TRP A 164 14.52 5.14 4.85
N GLU A 165 14.24 5.40 3.59
CA GLU A 165 14.14 6.78 3.10
C GLU A 165 12.83 7.42 3.55
N SER A 166 12.87 8.72 3.80
CA SER A 166 11.72 9.50 4.25
C SER A 166 11.47 10.68 3.33
N PHE A 167 10.22 11.02 3.18
CA PHE A 167 9.77 12.26 2.56
C PHE A 167 8.94 13.06 3.55
N SER A 168 9.25 14.35 3.68
CA SER A 168 8.50 15.31 4.51
C SER A 168 7.86 16.36 3.64
N HIS A 169 6.64 16.73 3.97
CA HIS A 169 5.91 17.82 3.34
C HIS A 169 4.97 18.46 4.36
N ALA A 170 5.01 19.80 4.45
CA ALA A 170 4.35 20.53 5.54
C ALA A 170 4.77 19.94 6.90
N ASP A 171 3.82 19.49 7.70
CA ASP A 171 4.00 18.94 9.05
C ASP A 171 3.85 17.41 9.14
N TRP A 172 3.78 16.73 8.01
CA TRP A 172 3.77 15.27 7.98
C TRP A 172 5.04 14.68 7.35
N LYS A 173 5.36 13.49 7.77
CA LYS A 173 6.51 12.72 7.28
C LYS A 173 6.10 11.27 7.01
N VAL A 174 6.59 10.72 5.90
CA VAL A 174 6.40 9.31 5.54
C VAL A 174 7.75 8.65 5.38
N THR A 175 7.97 7.51 6.03
CA THR A 175 9.16 6.69 5.92
C THR A 175 8.81 5.35 5.30
N LEU A 176 9.49 4.94 4.21
CA LEU A 176 9.34 3.61 3.65
C LEU A 176 10.12 2.60 4.50
N THR A 177 9.44 1.59 5.02
CA THR A 177 10.04 0.54 5.84
C THR A 177 10.26 -0.74 5.05
N PRO A 178 11.24 -1.58 5.41
CA PRO A 178 11.38 -2.90 4.84
C PRO A 178 10.15 -3.78 5.16
N CYS A 179 9.90 -4.77 4.30
CA CYS A 179 8.97 -5.86 4.55
C CYS A 179 9.50 -7.17 3.93
N LYS A 180 8.94 -8.30 4.33
CA LYS A 180 9.25 -9.61 3.76
C LYS A 180 8.21 -9.98 2.72
N HIS A 181 8.39 -9.42 1.53
CA HIS A 181 7.49 -9.58 0.39
C HIS A 181 8.26 -9.43 -0.93
N TRP A 182 7.55 -9.29 -2.04
CA TRP A 182 8.11 -9.03 -3.36
C TRP A 182 7.26 -7.98 -4.09
N GLY A 183 7.85 -7.22 -5.04
CA GLY A 183 7.22 -6.03 -5.61
C GLY A 183 6.84 -6.12 -7.09
N ALA A 184 7.14 -7.24 -7.76
CA ALA A 184 6.89 -7.37 -9.18
C ALA A 184 5.39 -7.42 -9.50
N ARG A 185 4.94 -6.58 -10.44
CA ARG A 185 3.58 -6.64 -10.98
C ARG A 185 3.43 -7.73 -12.03
N THR A 186 4.52 -8.00 -12.75
CA THR A 186 4.65 -9.03 -13.76
C THR A 186 6.01 -9.73 -13.61
N LEU A 187 6.23 -10.83 -14.32
CA LEU A 187 7.53 -11.52 -14.27
C LEU A 187 8.68 -10.67 -14.82
N ARG A 188 8.38 -9.60 -15.57
CA ARG A 188 9.41 -8.75 -16.22
C ARG A 188 9.81 -7.53 -15.39
N ASP A 189 9.14 -7.24 -14.31
CA ASP A 189 9.35 -6.02 -13.51
C ASP A 189 9.67 -6.30 -12.04
N ALA A 190 10.45 -7.36 -11.80
CA ALA A 190 10.94 -7.75 -10.48
C ALA A 190 11.87 -6.71 -9.81
N HIS A 191 12.30 -5.69 -10.55
CA HIS A 191 13.08 -4.57 -10.04
C HIS A 191 12.29 -3.62 -9.15
N ARG A 192 10.94 -3.65 -9.21
CA ARG A 192 10.09 -2.74 -8.45
C ARG A 192 10.26 -2.92 -6.96
N GLY A 193 10.39 -1.80 -6.26
CA GLY A 193 10.47 -1.77 -4.82
C GLY A 193 9.13 -2.16 -4.15
N TYR A 194 9.23 -2.42 -2.87
CA TYR A 194 8.11 -2.77 -2.00
C TYR A 194 8.47 -2.46 -0.55
N GLY A 195 7.49 -2.22 0.30
CA GLY A 195 7.68 -1.93 1.71
C GLY A 195 6.39 -1.58 2.42
N GLY A 196 6.49 -1.34 3.72
CA GLY A 196 5.47 -0.68 4.51
C GLY A 196 5.74 0.81 4.62
N PHE A 197 4.90 1.52 5.35
CA PHE A 197 5.10 2.94 5.63
C PHE A 197 4.87 3.25 7.10
N VAL A 198 5.71 4.11 7.68
CA VAL A 198 5.37 4.83 8.89
C VAL A 198 5.01 6.26 8.50
N LEU A 199 3.78 6.66 8.82
CA LEU A 199 3.27 8.02 8.68
C LEU A 199 3.36 8.71 10.04
N GLU A 200 4.02 9.87 10.06
CA GLU A 200 4.13 10.76 11.22
C GLU A 200 3.39 12.05 10.95
N HIS A 201 2.42 12.41 11.77
CA HIS A 201 1.67 13.67 11.70
C HIS A 201 1.02 14.00 13.03
N GLN A 202 1.01 15.27 13.44
CA GLN A 202 0.44 15.77 14.69
C GLN A 202 0.84 14.95 15.94
N GLY A 203 2.11 14.53 16.01
CA GLY A 203 2.66 13.73 17.11
C GLY A 203 2.25 12.25 17.08
N ARG A 204 1.48 11.80 16.10
CA ARG A 204 1.08 10.41 15.92
C ARG A 204 1.96 9.69 14.91
N LYS A 205 2.22 8.41 15.17
CA LYS A 205 3.00 7.54 14.31
C LYS A 205 2.21 6.26 13.99
N ILE A 206 1.85 6.11 12.72
CA ILE A 206 1.03 5.00 12.25
C ILE A 206 1.85 4.17 11.27
N TYR A 207 2.00 2.89 11.56
CA TYR A 207 2.67 1.93 10.70
C TYR A 207 1.66 1.11 9.89
N HIS A 208 1.82 1.07 8.60
CA HIS A 208 1.13 0.12 7.70
C HIS A 208 2.18 -0.79 7.08
N ALA A 209 2.10 -2.09 7.37
CA ALA A 209 3.12 -3.04 6.97
C ALA A 209 3.13 -3.36 5.47
N GLY A 210 2.05 -3.02 4.76
CA GLY A 210 1.81 -3.57 3.42
C GLY A 210 1.62 -5.08 3.52
N ASP A 211 1.95 -5.79 2.46
CA ASP A 211 2.03 -7.23 2.47
C ASP A 211 3.38 -7.66 3.00
N SER A 212 3.39 -8.38 4.10
CA SER A 212 4.61 -8.87 4.73
C SER A 212 4.37 -10.18 5.47
N ALA A 213 5.19 -11.18 5.20
CA ALA A 213 5.36 -12.28 6.14
C ALA A 213 6.11 -11.78 7.39
N TYR A 214 6.02 -12.55 8.49
CA TYR A 214 6.80 -12.25 9.69
C TYR A 214 8.32 -12.24 9.40
N PHE A 215 9.02 -11.26 9.95
CA PHE A 215 10.48 -11.12 9.85
C PHE A 215 11.03 -10.25 10.97
N GLU A 216 12.34 -10.40 11.26
CA GLU A 216 13.01 -9.67 12.36
C GLU A 216 13.01 -8.14 12.19
N GLY A 217 12.83 -7.66 10.95
CA GLY A 217 12.75 -6.22 10.68
C GLY A 217 11.60 -5.50 11.39
N PHE A 218 10.56 -6.20 11.85
CA PHE A 218 9.52 -5.57 12.68
C PHE A 218 10.08 -5.02 13.98
N LYS A 219 11.05 -5.72 14.60
CA LYS A 219 11.73 -5.22 15.81
C LYS A 219 12.54 -3.96 15.51
N GLU A 220 13.18 -3.93 14.35
CA GLU A 220 13.96 -2.77 13.92
C GLU A 220 13.09 -1.56 13.64
N ILE A 221 11.95 -1.76 12.94
CA ILE A 221 10.96 -0.71 12.70
C ILE A 221 10.45 -0.15 14.03
N GLY A 222 10.10 -1.02 14.98
CA GLY A 222 9.67 -0.61 16.32
C GLY A 222 10.73 0.20 17.06
N ARG A 223 12.01 -0.24 17.01
CA ARG A 223 13.11 0.46 17.68
C ARG A 223 13.44 1.81 17.06
N GLN A 224 13.43 1.91 15.73
CA GLN A 224 13.85 3.13 15.02
C GLN A 224 12.74 4.17 14.92
N LEU A 225 11.51 3.74 14.67
CA LEU A 225 10.40 4.65 14.35
C LEU A 225 9.35 4.72 15.45
N ALA A 226 9.28 3.72 16.34
CA ALA A 226 8.36 3.65 17.48
C ALA A 226 6.90 4.00 17.12
N PRO A 227 6.26 3.30 16.16
CA PRO A 227 4.87 3.55 15.82
C PRO A 227 3.94 3.18 16.97
N GLU A 228 2.93 4.03 17.24
CA GLU A 228 1.92 3.80 18.27
C GLU A 228 0.81 2.85 17.78
N ILE A 229 0.52 2.89 16.48
CA ILE A 229 -0.52 2.10 15.84
C ILE A 229 0.12 1.31 14.69
N ALA A 230 -0.16 0.00 14.63
CA ALA A 230 0.32 -0.86 13.56
C ALA A 230 -0.85 -1.55 12.84
N LEU A 231 -0.91 -1.39 11.53
CA LEU A 231 -1.84 -2.07 10.64
C LEU A 231 -1.09 -3.23 9.97
N LEU A 232 -1.33 -4.43 10.47
CA LEU A 232 -0.58 -5.63 10.09
C LEU A 232 -1.47 -6.61 9.30
N PRO A 233 -0.91 -7.33 8.30
CA PRO A 233 -1.61 -8.42 7.65
C PRO A 233 -1.73 -9.61 8.62
N ILE A 234 -2.93 -10.20 8.72
CA ILE A 234 -3.21 -11.34 9.62
C ILE A 234 -3.69 -12.57 8.87
N GLY A 235 -3.60 -12.59 7.56
CA GLY A 235 -4.03 -13.71 6.73
C GLY A 235 -3.28 -13.76 5.41
N ALA A 236 -3.31 -14.96 4.78
CA ALA A 236 -2.71 -15.24 3.49
C ALA A 236 -1.17 -15.28 3.44
N TYR A 237 -0.49 -15.32 4.60
CA TYR A 237 0.98 -15.35 4.71
C TYR A 237 1.46 -16.41 5.69
#